data_e5d0284ff4198869123d75c4db1ab2c4
#
_entry.id   e5d0284ff4198869123d75c4db1ab2c4
#
_cell.length_a   1.000
_cell.length_b   1.000
_cell.length_c   1.000
_cell.angle_alpha   90.00
_cell.angle_beta   90.00
_cell.angle_gamma   90.00
#
_symmetry.space_group_name_H-M   'P 1'
#
loop_
_entity.id
_entity.type
_entity.pdbx_description
1 polymer ?
#
loop_
_entity_poly.entity_id
_entity_poly.type
_entity_poly.pdbx_seq_one_letter_code
_entity_poly.pdbx_strand_id
1 'polypeptide(L)'
;MSAALTAARQRFHEVLVARHTLCLSENRIASNADSSQKTSVAIAASIANALAARVVEKKLDGQRAGKQFEEAVEAFLTDTFPLFRSLRPGKWIIENVGGKRGEYQVSKYEPYAHLAELADAIEDNRTLASVLGNSYEISPDILVLRTPEPDGYINQEQQLVDGESGQYAIIRKANQSRPIVHAVVSCKWTLRSDRAQNARSEALNVIRNRKGRTPHIMVVTGEPTPSRLASLALGTGDIDTVYHFALPELIHAVRESENDEAISMLNTLVSGKRLRDISDLPLDLAV
;
A
#
# COMPACT_ATOMS: atom_id res chain seq x y z
N MET A 1 13.68 5.62 -26.10
CA MET A 1 12.85 6.21 -25.04
C MET A 1 12.51 5.09 -24.05
N SER A 2 12.69 5.31 -22.74
CA SER A 2 12.29 4.34 -21.73
C SER A 2 10.75 4.32 -21.58
N ALA A 3 10.19 3.20 -21.14
CA ALA A 3 8.76 3.10 -20.83
C ALA A 3 8.37 4.06 -19.69
N ALA A 4 7.12 4.52 -19.69
CA ALA A 4 6.63 5.48 -18.69
C ALA A 4 6.79 4.97 -17.24
N LEU A 5 6.50 3.67 -16.99
CA LEU A 5 6.69 3.06 -15.67
C LEU A 5 8.18 2.98 -15.28
N THR A 6 9.08 2.70 -16.23
CA THR A 6 10.52 2.69 -15.95
C THR A 6 10.99 4.08 -15.51
N ALA A 7 10.57 5.12 -16.23
CA ALA A 7 10.90 6.50 -15.88
C ALA A 7 10.26 6.93 -14.53
N ALA A 8 9.03 6.50 -14.26
CA ALA A 8 8.36 6.78 -12.98
C ALA A 8 9.05 6.08 -11.80
N ARG A 9 9.46 4.80 -11.97
CA ARG A 9 10.22 4.05 -10.98
C ARG A 9 11.57 4.74 -10.68
N GLN A 10 12.26 5.20 -11.71
CA GLN A 10 13.51 5.94 -11.52
C GLN A 10 13.27 7.22 -10.71
N ARG A 11 12.28 8.05 -11.06
CA ARG A 11 11.93 9.27 -10.31
C ARG A 11 11.55 8.95 -8.86
N PHE A 12 10.81 7.88 -8.63
CA PHE A 12 10.46 7.43 -7.29
C PHE A 12 11.71 7.16 -6.43
N HIS A 13 12.70 6.45 -6.97
CA HIS A 13 13.97 6.21 -6.28
C HIS A 13 14.75 7.52 -6.05
N GLU A 14 14.82 8.40 -7.06
CA GLU A 14 15.47 9.70 -6.94
C GLU A 14 14.85 10.55 -5.82
N VAL A 15 13.53 10.54 -5.67
CA VAL A 15 12.82 11.22 -4.56
C VAL A 15 13.20 10.63 -3.20
N LEU A 16 13.24 9.30 -3.06
CA LEU A 16 13.64 8.65 -1.80
C LEU A 16 15.09 9.01 -1.40
N VAL A 17 15.99 9.08 -2.37
CA VAL A 17 17.39 9.46 -2.16
C VAL A 17 17.51 10.97 -1.84
N ALA A 18 16.84 11.81 -2.62
CA ALA A 18 16.91 13.28 -2.44
C ALA A 18 16.34 13.73 -1.08
N ARG A 19 15.29 13.06 -0.60
CA ARG A 19 14.68 13.34 0.71
C ARG A 19 15.37 12.64 1.88
N HIS A 20 16.45 11.89 1.63
CA HIS A 20 17.14 11.06 2.63
C HIS A 20 16.26 10.00 3.31
N THR A 21 15.14 9.63 2.69
CA THR A 21 14.35 8.46 3.09
C THR A 21 15.20 7.21 2.91
N LEU A 22 15.83 7.06 1.74
CA LEU A 22 16.89 6.10 1.49
C LEU A 22 18.27 6.81 1.58
N CYS A 23 19.03 6.48 2.58
CA CYS A 23 20.38 7.04 2.81
C CYS A 23 21.26 6.04 3.55
N LEU A 24 22.56 6.29 3.56
CA LEU A 24 23.54 5.57 4.35
C LEU A 24 24.00 6.45 5.53
N SER A 25 24.22 5.86 6.69
CA SER A 25 24.94 6.52 7.78
C SER A 25 26.44 6.59 7.50
N GLU A 26 27.21 7.32 8.30
CA GLU A 26 28.68 7.30 8.27
C GLU A 26 29.26 5.88 8.35
N ASN A 27 28.63 5.01 9.14
CA ASN A 27 29.00 3.58 9.25
C ASN A 27 28.45 2.72 8.10
N ARG A 28 28.02 3.32 6.98
CA ARG A 28 27.48 2.63 5.81
C ARG A 28 26.24 1.77 6.07
N ILE A 29 25.48 2.03 7.13
CA ILE A 29 24.23 1.32 7.42
C ILE A 29 23.08 2.07 6.74
N ALA A 30 22.31 1.39 5.88
CA ALA A 30 21.18 1.99 5.19
C ALA A 30 20.01 2.33 6.16
N SER A 31 19.18 3.29 5.76
CA SER A 31 18.07 3.79 6.60
C SER A 31 16.97 2.74 6.83
N ASN A 32 16.79 1.80 5.91
CA ASN A 32 15.84 0.68 5.99
C ASN A 32 16.42 -0.59 6.63
N ALA A 33 17.71 -0.59 7.01
CA ALA A 33 18.33 -1.75 7.63
C ALA A 33 17.93 -1.91 9.10
N ASP A 34 17.84 -3.17 9.54
CA ASP A 34 17.90 -3.50 10.95
C ASP A 34 19.39 -3.60 11.37
N SER A 35 19.85 -2.61 12.11
CA SER A 35 21.25 -2.50 12.53
C SER A 35 21.72 -3.66 13.43
N SER A 36 20.79 -4.40 14.05
CA SER A 36 21.09 -5.57 14.87
C SER A 36 21.35 -6.85 14.07
N GLN A 37 21.00 -6.85 12.76
CA GLN A 37 21.09 -8.02 11.89
C GLN A 37 22.08 -7.79 10.74
N LYS A 38 23.20 -8.53 10.74
CA LYS A 38 24.26 -8.39 9.74
C LYS A 38 23.74 -8.57 8.30
N THR A 39 22.89 -9.56 8.06
CA THR A 39 22.29 -9.83 6.75
C THR A 39 21.41 -8.65 6.28
N SER A 40 20.59 -8.10 7.17
CA SER A 40 19.77 -6.91 6.86
C SER A 40 20.65 -5.73 6.46
N VAL A 41 21.73 -5.49 7.22
CA VAL A 41 22.67 -4.39 6.95
C VAL A 41 23.35 -4.57 5.60
N ALA A 42 23.84 -5.77 5.28
CA ALA A 42 24.52 -6.05 4.02
C ALA A 42 23.61 -5.87 2.80
N ILE A 43 22.42 -6.49 2.82
CA ILE A 43 21.45 -6.40 1.71
C ILE A 43 20.98 -4.96 1.52
N ALA A 44 20.61 -4.28 2.61
CA ALA A 44 20.14 -2.88 2.53
C ALA A 44 21.23 -1.94 2.00
N ALA A 45 22.50 -2.14 2.38
CA ALA A 45 23.61 -1.35 1.88
C ALA A 45 23.87 -1.59 0.38
N SER A 46 23.75 -2.85 -0.11
CA SER A 46 23.86 -3.17 -1.54
C SER A 46 22.76 -2.46 -2.33
N ILE A 47 21.48 -2.53 -1.90
CA ILE A 47 20.36 -1.79 -2.53
C ILE A 47 20.63 -0.28 -2.53
N ALA A 48 21.03 0.28 -1.39
CA ALA A 48 21.28 1.71 -1.27
C ALA A 48 22.41 2.18 -2.20
N ASN A 49 23.48 1.40 -2.34
CA ASN A 49 24.56 1.69 -3.28
C ASN A 49 24.10 1.60 -4.73
N ALA A 50 23.32 0.56 -5.10
CA ALA A 50 22.76 0.40 -6.45
C ALA A 50 21.88 1.59 -6.86
N LEU A 51 21.18 2.21 -5.90
CA LEU A 51 20.33 3.38 -6.09
C LEU A 51 21.07 4.71 -5.84
N ALA A 52 22.40 4.69 -5.73
CA ALA A 52 23.24 5.87 -5.50
C ALA A 52 22.84 6.70 -4.26
N ALA A 53 22.40 6.05 -3.19
CA ALA A 53 22.04 6.69 -1.95
C ALA A 53 23.25 7.40 -1.30
N ARG A 54 23.01 8.58 -0.75
CA ARG A 54 24.07 9.42 -0.17
C ARG A 54 24.34 9.04 1.29
N VAL A 55 25.57 9.27 1.72
CA VAL A 55 25.95 9.22 3.14
C VAL A 55 25.49 10.51 3.80
N VAL A 56 24.86 10.38 4.98
CA VAL A 56 24.38 11.50 5.78
C VAL A 56 24.87 11.37 7.22
N GLU A 57 25.16 12.50 7.86
CA GLU A 57 25.58 12.54 9.28
C GLU A 57 24.45 12.02 10.18
N LYS A 58 23.22 12.44 9.92
CA LYS A 58 22.05 12.07 10.73
C LYS A 58 20.92 11.53 9.85
N LYS A 59 20.51 10.29 10.12
CA LYS A 59 19.32 9.70 9.49
C LYS A 59 18.04 10.34 10.02
N LEU A 60 16.99 10.29 9.21
CA LEU A 60 15.65 10.60 9.67
C LEU A 60 15.22 9.62 10.78
N ASP A 61 14.40 10.09 11.70
CA ASP A 61 13.70 9.21 12.62
C ASP A 61 12.70 8.31 11.85
N GLY A 62 12.32 7.20 12.48
CA GLY A 62 11.49 6.20 11.81
C GLY A 62 10.09 6.69 11.41
N GLN A 63 9.53 7.69 12.11
CA GLN A 63 8.23 8.25 11.76
C GLN A 63 8.32 9.14 10.53
N ARG A 64 9.34 10.00 10.46
CA ARG A 64 9.57 10.86 9.30
C ARG A 64 9.92 10.06 8.06
N ALA A 65 10.79 9.06 8.19
CA ALA A 65 11.13 8.18 7.08
C ALA A 65 9.88 7.43 6.57
N GLY A 66 9.05 6.90 7.46
CA GLY A 66 7.78 6.25 7.13
C GLY A 66 6.84 7.19 6.37
N LYS A 67 6.61 8.39 6.90
CA LYS A 67 5.73 9.39 6.27
C LYS A 67 6.23 9.81 4.88
N GLN A 68 7.54 10.06 4.72
CA GLN A 68 8.11 10.40 3.42
C GLN A 68 8.01 9.25 2.41
N PHE A 69 8.10 8.01 2.88
CA PHE A 69 7.88 6.83 2.06
C PHE A 69 6.42 6.73 1.59
N GLU A 70 5.45 6.94 2.48
CA GLU A 70 4.02 7.01 2.14
C GLU A 70 3.75 8.09 1.07
N GLU A 71 4.27 9.30 1.27
CA GLU A 71 4.15 10.40 0.31
C GLU A 71 4.76 10.07 -1.06
N ALA A 72 5.90 9.38 -1.07
CA ALA A 72 6.55 8.96 -2.31
C ALA A 72 5.73 7.89 -3.05
N VAL A 73 5.14 6.93 -2.34
CA VAL A 73 4.25 5.90 -2.91
C VAL A 73 2.97 6.52 -3.44
N GLU A 74 2.36 7.46 -2.70
CA GLU A 74 1.19 8.22 -3.17
C GLU A 74 1.48 8.95 -4.47
N ALA A 75 2.58 9.72 -4.52
CA ALA A 75 3.00 10.45 -5.72
C ALA A 75 3.24 9.50 -6.90
N PHE A 76 3.92 8.37 -6.67
CA PHE A 76 4.14 7.35 -7.69
C PHE A 76 2.82 6.81 -8.27
N LEU A 77 1.85 6.46 -7.42
CA LEU A 77 0.54 5.99 -7.86
C LEU A 77 -0.26 7.07 -8.58
N THR A 78 -0.21 8.31 -8.09
CA THR A 78 -0.89 9.46 -8.70
C THR A 78 -0.37 9.73 -10.12
N ASP A 79 0.94 9.57 -10.33
CA ASP A 79 1.57 9.77 -11.64
C ASP A 79 1.35 8.59 -12.60
N THR A 80 1.18 7.37 -12.09
CA THR A 80 1.25 6.16 -12.92
C THR A 80 -0.09 5.49 -13.14
N PHE A 81 -0.95 5.35 -12.13
CA PHE A 81 -2.21 4.62 -12.26
C PHE A 81 -3.16 5.23 -13.32
N PRO A 82 -3.33 6.57 -13.43
CA PRO A 82 -4.17 7.17 -14.47
C PRO A 82 -3.69 6.91 -15.91
N LEU A 83 -2.44 6.49 -16.11
CA LEU A 83 -1.94 6.11 -17.44
C LEU A 83 -2.66 4.88 -18.00
N PHE A 84 -3.22 4.05 -17.13
CA PHE A 84 -3.93 2.81 -17.48
C PHE A 84 -5.44 2.98 -17.66
N ARG A 85 -5.91 4.21 -17.93
CA ARG A 85 -7.35 4.51 -18.15
C ARG A 85 -8.01 3.69 -19.26
N SER A 86 -7.24 3.21 -20.24
CA SER A 86 -7.74 2.32 -21.29
C SER A 86 -8.02 0.90 -20.78
N LEU A 87 -7.29 0.43 -19.77
CA LEU A 87 -7.51 -0.88 -19.13
C LEU A 87 -8.55 -0.77 -18.01
N ARG A 88 -8.54 0.33 -17.27
CA ARG A 88 -9.46 0.57 -16.16
C ARG A 88 -10.09 1.95 -16.24
N PRO A 89 -11.15 2.14 -17.06
CA PRO A 89 -11.81 3.44 -17.19
C PRO A 89 -12.51 3.88 -15.91
N GLY A 90 -12.64 5.19 -15.73
CA GLY A 90 -13.31 5.81 -14.59
C GLY A 90 -12.55 7.03 -14.07
N LYS A 91 -13.16 7.72 -13.10
CA LYS A 91 -12.50 8.81 -12.36
C LYS A 91 -11.91 8.24 -11.08
N TRP A 92 -10.59 8.37 -10.97
CA TRP A 92 -9.81 7.81 -9.87
C TRP A 92 -9.24 8.92 -8.99
N ILE A 93 -9.21 8.67 -7.69
CA ILE A 93 -8.61 9.54 -6.68
C ILE A 93 -7.63 8.68 -5.89
N ILE A 94 -6.42 9.15 -5.71
CA ILE A 94 -5.43 8.54 -4.83
C ILE A 94 -5.24 9.50 -3.66
N GLU A 95 -5.44 9.02 -2.45
CA GLU A 95 -5.47 9.86 -1.26
C GLU A 95 -4.65 9.23 -0.14
N ASN A 96 -3.65 9.97 0.35
CA ASN A 96 -2.95 9.63 1.58
C ASN A 96 -3.83 10.04 2.77
N VAL A 97 -4.30 9.05 3.52
CA VAL A 97 -5.15 9.23 4.70
C VAL A 97 -4.40 8.90 5.99
N GLY A 98 -3.13 8.55 5.88
CA GLY A 98 -2.26 8.22 7.00
C GLY A 98 -2.06 9.39 7.96
N GLY A 99 -1.88 9.07 9.25
CA GLY A 99 -1.54 10.04 10.28
C GLY A 99 -2.67 10.93 10.82
N LYS A 100 -3.89 10.83 10.30
CA LYS A 100 -5.07 11.53 10.82
C LYS A 100 -5.74 10.69 11.91
N ARG A 101 -5.15 10.67 13.10
CA ARG A 101 -5.73 9.98 14.26
C ARG A 101 -7.04 10.62 14.69
N GLY A 102 -8.03 9.80 15.05
CA GLY A 102 -9.32 10.23 15.62
C GLY A 102 -10.42 10.55 14.63
N GLU A 103 -10.16 10.49 13.32
CA GLU A 103 -11.21 10.54 12.31
C GLU A 103 -11.37 9.17 11.67
N TYR A 104 -12.61 8.69 11.55
CA TYR A 104 -12.95 7.46 10.82
C TYR A 104 -12.82 7.72 9.32
N GLN A 105 -11.57 7.78 8.82
CA GLN A 105 -11.28 8.22 7.46
C GLN A 105 -11.97 7.35 6.41
N VAL A 106 -12.00 6.04 6.65
CA VAL A 106 -12.60 5.08 5.72
C VAL A 106 -14.13 5.18 5.68
N SER A 107 -14.78 5.66 6.76
CA SER A 107 -16.24 5.85 6.81
C SER A 107 -16.77 6.93 5.85
N LYS A 108 -15.90 7.76 5.28
CA LYS A 108 -16.25 8.74 4.24
C LYS A 108 -16.55 8.08 2.89
N TYR A 109 -16.20 6.79 2.72
CA TYR A 109 -16.21 6.07 1.46
C TYR A 109 -17.05 4.80 1.54
N GLU A 110 -17.60 4.37 0.37
CA GLU A 110 -18.18 3.04 0.24
C GLU A 110 -17.06 1.97 0.08
N PRO A 111 -17.18 0.79 0.68
CA PRO A 111 -18.34 0.23 1.39
C PRO A 111 -18.28 0.37 2.94
N TYR A 112 -17.67 1.42 3.48
CA TYR A 112 -17.41 1.61 4.92
C TYR A 112 -18.26 2.72 5.59
N ALA A 113 -19.18 3.33 4.87
CA ALA A 113 -19.96 4.48 5.34
C ALA A 113 -20.70 4.24 6.66
N HIS A 114 -21.15 3.01 6.90
CA HIS A 114 -21.84 2.59 8.12
C HIS A 114 -20.95 2.62 9.39
N LEU A 115 -19.62 2.70 9.25
CA LEU A 115 -18.72 2.78 10.40
C LEU A 115 -18.82 4.11 11.14
N ALA A 116 -19.30 5.17 10.48
CA ALA A 116 -19.61 6.44 11.16
C ALA A 116 -20.77 6.26 12.15
N GLU A 117 -21.86 5.64 11.71
CA GLU A 117 -23.03 5.35 12.57
C GLU A 117 -22.67 4.40 13.72
N LEU A 118 -21.80 3.42 13.44
CA LEU A 118 -21.30 2.49 14.44
C LEU A 118 -20.46 3.21 15.50
N ALA A 119 -19.59 4.13 15.08
CA ALA A 119 -18.76 4.92 15.97
C ALA A 119 -19.59 5.76 16.92
N ASP A 120 -20.59 6.48 16.39
CA ASP A 120 -21.53 7.31 17.18
C ASP A 120 -22.26 6.42 18.22
N ALA A 121 -22.75 5.25 17.79
CA ALA A 121 -23.45 4.32 18.70
C ALA A 121 -22.54 3.75 19.81
N ILE A 122 -21.26 3.59 19.54
CA ILE A 122 -20.27 3.09 20.52
C ILE A 122 -19.90 4.18 21.51
N GLU A 123 -19.77 5.44 21.07
CA GLU A 123 -19.46 6.58 21.93
C GLU A 123 -20.54 6.75 23.03
N ASP A 124 -21.79 6.53 22.65
CA ASP A 124 -22.93 6.59 23.57
C ASP A 124 -23.09 5.34 24.47
N ASN A 125 -22.38 4.22 24.20
CA ASN A 125 -22.58 2.95 24.89
C ASN A 125 -21.28 2.28 25.32
N ARG A 126 -20.91 2.46 26.61
CA ARG A 126 -19.70 1.89 27.21
C ARG A 126 -19.61 0.37 27.11
N THR A 127 -20.73 -0.34 27.12
CA THR A 127 -20.75 -1.81 26.97
C THR A 127 -20.33 -2.21 25.56
N LEU A 128 -20.88 -1.54 24.53
CA LEU A 128 -20.46 -1.74 23.16
C LEU A 128 -18.97 -1.41 22.96
N ALA A 129 -18.51 -0.30 23.54
CA ALA A 129 -17.09 0.08 23.50
C ALA A 129 -16.18 -0.99 24.08
N SER A 130 -16.59 -1.62 25.20
CA SER A 130 -15.78 -2.67 25.84
C SER A 130 -15.74 -3.99 25.07
N VAL A 131 -16.79 -4.32 24.31
CA VAL A 131 -16.90 -5.56 23.52
C VAL A 131 -16.21 -5.44 22.17
N LEU A 132 -16.41 -4.30 21.48
CA LEU A 132 -15.91 -4.10 20.11
C LEU A 132 -14.45 -3.62 20.12
N GLY A 133 -14.02 -2.92 21.16
CA GLY A 133 -12.68 -2.34 21.22
C GLY A 133 -12.41 -1.48 19.98
N ASN A 134 -11.20 -1.57 19.43
CA ASN A 134 -10.79 -0.83 18.22
C ASN A 134 -10.89 -1.66 16.93
N SER A 135 -11.65 -2.77 16.96
CA SER A 135 -11.73 -3.69 15.80
C SER A 135 -12.41 -3.09 14.56
N TYR A 136 -13.09 -1.98 14.71
CA TYR A 136 -13.75 -1.21 13.63
C TYR A 136 -12.91 -0.03 13.13
N GLU A 137 -11.80 0.30 13.81
CA GLU A 137 -10.88 1.34 13.33
C GLU A 137 -10.06 0.82 12.14
N ILE A 138 -10.19 1.48 11.01
CA ILE A 138 -9.44 1.18 9.78
C ILE A 138 -8.66 2.44 9.43
N SER A 139 -7.34 2.38 9.55
CA SER A 139 -6.43 3.50 9.31
C SER A 139 -5.39 3.16 8.26
N PRO A 140 -5.78 3.03 6.97
CA PRO A 140 -4.85 2.76 5.89
C PRO A 140 -3.92 3.97 5.66
N ASP A 141 -2.79 3.73 5.03
CA ASP A 141 -1.89 4.81 4.65
C ASP A 141 -2.38 5.50 3.37
N ILE A 142 -2.71 4.73 2.32
CA ILE A 142 -3.18 5.27 1.03
C ILE A 142 -4.45 4.53 0.57
N LEU A 143 -5.41 5.28 0.05
CA LEU A 143 -6.61 4.77 -0.61
C LEU A 143 -6.57 5.05 -2.11
N VAL A 144 -6.94 4.05 -2.90
CA VAL A 144 -7.28 4.20 -4.31
C VAL A 144 -8.80 4.15 -4.43
N LEU A 145 -9.40 5.26 -4.84
CA LEU A 145 -10.84 5.48 -4.82
C LEU A 145 -11.37 5.64 -6.24
N ARG A 146 -12.55 5.08 -6.50
CA ARG A 146 -13.30 5.29 -7.74
C ARG A 146 -14.51 6.18 -7.47
N THR A 147 -14.66 7.24 -8.25
CA THR A 147 -15.87 8.06 -8.21
C THR A 147 -17.04 7.32 -8.84
N PRO A 148 -18.26 7.34 -8.24
CA PRO A 148 -19.45 6.79 -8.88
C PRO A 148 -19.78 7.49 -10.20
N GLU A 149 -20.34 6.72 -11.14
CA GLU A 149 -20.63 7.19 -12.50
C GLU A 149 -22.07 7.72 -12.59
N PRO A 150 -22.29 8.84 -13.29
CA PRO A 150 -23.64 9.29 -13.59
C PRO A 150 -24.32 8.37 -14.61
N ASP A 151 -25.67 8.26 -14.54
CA ASP A 151 -26.44 7.40 -15.46
C ASP A 151 -26.18 7.75 -16.93
N GLY A 152 -26.01 9.02 -17.25
CA GLY A 152 -25.67 9.43 -18.63
C GLY A 152 -24.34 8.87 -19.15
N TYR A 153 -23.36 8.60 -18.27
CA TYR A 153 -22.12 7.93 -18.62
C TYR A 153 -22.33 6.41 -18.75
N ILE A 154 -23.09 5.80 -17.83
CA ILE A 154 -23.41 4.36 -17.87
C ILE A 154 -24.20 4.02 -19.14
N ASN A 155 -25.11 4.91 -19.55
CA ASN A 155 -26.00 4.75 -20.71
C ASN A 155 -25.42 5.32 -22.02
N GLN A 156 -24.10 5.59 -22.08
CA GLN A 156 -23.51 6.34 -23.18
C GLN A 156 -23.68 5.63 -24.54
N GLU A 157 -23.53 4.32 -24.59
CA GLU A 157 -23.66 3.54 -25.84
C GLU A 157 -25.04 2.94 -26.03
N GLN A 158 -25.67 2.51 -24.95
CA GLN A 158 -27.05 2.04 -24.93
C GLN A 158 -27.66 2.24 -23.54
N GLN A 159 -28.97 2.23 -23.43
CA GLN A 159 -29.64 2.33 -22.14
C GLN A 159 -29.45 1.03 -21.32
N LEU A 160 -28.53 1.09 -20.35
CA LEU A 160 -28.18 -0.03 -19.46
C LEU A 160 -28.89 0.03 -18.13
N VAL A 161 -29.19 1.25 -17.64
CA VAL A 161 -29.85 1.49 -16.36
C VAL A 161 -30.98 2.51 -16.51
N ASP A 162 -32.02 2.34 -15.70
CA ASP A 162 -33.17 3.22 -15.60
C ASP A 162 -33.71 3.29 -14.14
N GLY A 163 -34.96 3.65 -13.94
CA GLY A 163 -35.59 3.70 -12.62
C GLY A 163 -35.86 2.34 -11.98
N GLU A 164 -35.82 1.27 -12.74
CA GLU A 164 -36.14 -0.10 -12.28
C GLU A 164 -34.91 -1.00 -12.14
N SER A 165 -33.78 -0.64 -12.79
CA SER A 165 -32.56 -1.45 -12.82
C SER A 165 -31.42 -0.78 -12.04
N GLY A 166 -30.58 -1.62 -11.41
CA GLY A 166 -29.37 -1.17 -10.69
C GLY A 166 -29.62 -0.25 -9.51
N GLN A 167 -30.77 -0.33 -8.84
CA GLN A 167 -31.21 0.58 -7.78
C GLN A 167 -30.33 0.58 -6.53
N TYR A 168 -29.52 -0.47 -6.31
CA TYR A 168 -28.65 -0.60 -5.13
C TYR A 168 -27.16 -0.66 -5.49
N ALA A 169 -26.83 -0.46 -6.78
CA ALA A 169 -25.45 -0.51 -7.22
C ALA A 169 -24.68 0.75 -6.77
N ILE A 170 -23.63 0.57 -5.98
CA ILE A 170 -22.85 1.70 -5.42
C ILE A 170 -22.07 2.49 -6.49
N ILE A 171 -21.82 1.88 -7.67
CA ILE A 171 -21.15 2.58 -8.78
C ILE A 171 -22.05 3.65 -9.43
N ARG A 172 -23.37 3.55 -9.25
CA ARG A 172 -24.34 4.45 -9.85
C ARG A 172 -24.51 5.70 -8.99
N LYS A 173 -24.12 6.86 -9.51
CA LYS A 173 -24.18 8.14 -8.76
C LYS A 173 -25.59 8.53 -8.30
N ALA A 174 -26.63 8.08 -9.00
CA ALA A 174 -28.02 8.29 -8.60
C ALA A 174 -28.37 7.61 -7.26
N ASN A 175 -27.68 6.52 -6.89
CA ASN A 175 -27.94 5.78 -5.67
C ASN A 175 -27.12 6.33 -4.48
N GLN A 176 -25.89 6.78 -4.73
CA GLN A 176 -24.99 7.33 -3.70
C GLN A 176 -23.86 8.13 -4.37
N SER A 177 -23.28 9.10 -3.67
CA SER A 177 -22.26 10.01 -4.22
C SER A 177 -20.85 9.83 -3.63
N ARG A 178 -20.69 8.96 -2.62
CA ARG A 178 -19.40 8.75 -1.95
C ARG A 178 -18.46 7.99 -2.87
N PRO A 179 -17.15 8.34 -2.90
CA PRO A 179 -16.17 7.54 -3.62
C PRO A 179 -16.12 6.11 -3.06
N ILE A 180 -15.75 5.17 -3.93
CA ILE A 180 -15.74 3.72 -3.63
C ILE A 180 -14.29 3.30 -3.44
N VAL A 181 -13.97 2.66 -2.32
CA VAL A 181 -12.64 2.11 -2.08
C VAL A 181 -12.38 0.96 -3.05
N HIS A 182 -11.43 1.16 -3.95
CA HIS A 182 -10.95 0.14 -4.88
C HIS A 182 -9.79 -0.66 -4.31
N ALA A 183 -8.84 0.04 -3.70
CA ALA A 183 -7.70 -0.57 -3.04
C ALA A 183 -7.29 0.20 -1.78
N VAL A 184 -6.71 -0.56 -0.86
CA VAL A 184 -6.05 -0.09 0.35
C VAL A 184 -4.58 -0.43 0.23
N VAL A 185 -3.69 0.56 0.36
CA VAL A 185 -2.24 0.37 0.30
C VAL A 185 -1.63 0.76 1.63
N SER A 186 -1.01 -0.20 2.29
CA SER A 186 -0.25 0.02 3.52
C SER A 186 1.24 0.18 3.19
N CYS A 187 1.88 1.20 3.74
CA CYS A 187 3.28 1.55 3.47
C CYS A 187 4.15 1.27 4.69
N LYS A 188 5.13 0.39 4.55
CA LYS A 188 6.02 0.01 5.67
C LYS A 188 7.47 0.13 5.23
N TRP A 189 8.14 1.25 5.60
CA TRP A 189 9.55 1.45 5.24
C TRP A 189 10.46 0.35 5.80
N THR A 190 10.15 -0.14 7.01
CA THR A 190 10.82 -1.28 7.64
C THR A 190 9.78 -2.20 8.26
N LEU A 191 10.03 -3.51 8.26
CA LEU A 191 9.20 -4.52 8.90
C LEU A 191 9.90 -5.05 10.17
N ARG A 192 9.57 -4.48 11.31
CA ARG A 192 9.81 -5.18 12.59
C ARG A 192 8.63 -6.11 12.85
N SER A 193 8.79 -7.11 13.74
CA SER A 193 7.77 -8.13 14.00
C SER A 193 6.38 -7.58 14.33
N ASP A 194 6.33 -6.50 15.08
CA ASP A 194 5.11 -5.76 15.44
C ASP A 194 4.42 -5.13 14.21
N ARG A 195 5.19 -4.56 13.28
CA ARG A 195 4.66 -3.88 12.09
C ARG A 195 4.07 -4.84 11.06
N ALA A 196 4.66 -6.03 10.89
CA ALA A 196 4.09 -7.06 10.04
C ALA A 196 2.74 -7.53 10.57
N GLN A 197 2.64 -7.71 11.89
CA GLN A 197 1.40 -8.10 12.54
C GLN A 197 0.34 -7.00 12.48
N ASN A 198 0.72 -5.73 12.64
CA ASN A 198 -0.19 -4.60 12.49
C ASN A 198 -0.74 -4.51 11.06
N ALA A 199 0.09 -4.67 10.01
CA ALA A 199 -0.38 -4.66 8.62
C ALA A 199 -1.44 -5.75 8.35
N ARG A 200 -1.28 -6.95 8.93
CA ARG A 200 -2.29 -8.02 8.84
C ARG A 200 -3.56 -7.71 9.60
N SER A 201 -3.45 -7.15 10.81
CA SER A 201 -4.61 -6.75 11.59
C SER A 201 -5.41 -5.65 10.89
N GLU A 202 -4.72 -4.67 10.28
CA GLU A 202 -5.34 -3.64 9.43
C GLU A 202 -6.06 -4.28 8.22
N ALA A 203 -5.42 -5.23 7.54
CA ALA A 203 -6.02 -5.96 6.41
C ALA A 203 -7.28 -6.73 6.82
N LEU A 204 -7.24 -7.43 7.94
CA LEU A 204 -8.40 -8.14 8.49
C LEU A 204 -9.54 -7.20 8.87
N ASN A 205 -9.25 -6.02 9.43
CA ASN A 205 -10.26 -5.01 9.73
C ASN A 205 -10.92 -4.47 8.45
N VAL A 206 -10.14 -4.23 7.39
CA VAL A 206 -10.68 -3.88 6.07
C VAL A 206 -11.64 -4.96 5.56
N ILE A 207 -11.25 -6.25 5.65
CA ILE A 207 -12.07 -7.37 5.19
C ILE A 207 -13.34 -7.52 6.02
N ARG A 208 -13.25 -7.46 7.34
CA ARG A 208 -14.37 -7.76 8.25
C ARG A 208 -15.43 -6.68 8.27
N ASN A 209 -15.01 -5.42 8.15
CA ASN A 209 -15.91 -4.29 8.33
C ASN A 209 -16.53 -3.75 7.03
N ARG A 210 -16.26 -4.35 5.88
CA ARG A 210 -16.89 -3.93 4.62
C ARG A 210 -18.34 -4.37 4.49
N LYS A 211 -19.14 -3.59 3.81
CA LYS A 211 -20.46 -4.00 3.30
C LYS A 211 -20.40 -4.09 1.77
N GLY A 212 -20.18 -5.28 1.23
CA GLY A 212 -20.08 -5.51 -0.20
C GLY A 212 -18.71 -6.06 -0.63
N ARG A 213 -18.23 -5.64 -1.81
CA ARG A 213 -16.99 -6.14 -2.40
C ARG A 213 -15.76 -5.81 -1.52
N THR A 214 -14.84 -6.75 -1.39
CA THR A 214 -13.52 -6.50 -0.78
C THR A 214 -12.69 -5.61 -1.71
N PRO A 215 -12.12 -4.51 -1.22
CA PRO A 215 -11.08 -3.78 -1.95
C PRO A 215 -9.83 -4.64 -2.08
N HIS A 216 -8.96 -4.31 -3.03
CA HIS A 216 -7.61 -4.87 -3.07
C HIS A 216 -6.83 -4.42 -1.83
N ILE A 217 -6.11 -5.34 -1.21
CA ILE A 217 -5.31 -5.07 -0.01
C ILE A 217 -3.84 -5.31 -0.34
N MET A 218 -3.09 -4.24 -0.39
CA MET A 218 -1.71 -4.24 -0.86
C MET A 218 -0.78 -3.64 0.18
N VAL A 219 0.45 -4.13 0.22
CA VAL A 219 1.51 -3.57 1.07
C VAL A 219 2.70 -3.18 0.22
N VAL A 220 3.19 -1.95 0.39
CA VAL A 220 4.46 -1.49 -0.20
C VAL A 220 5.50 -1.40 0.91
N THR A 221 6.68 -1.98 0.69
CA THR A 221 7.71 -2.02 1.73
C THR A 221 9.12 -1.77 1.23
N GLY A 222 9.96 -1.24 2.11
CA GLY A 222 11.40 -1.10 1.95
C GLY A 222 12.22 -2.14 2.71
N GLU A 223 11.59 -3.18 3.25
CA GLU A 223 12.26 -4.23 4.06
C GLU A 223 13.27 -5.02 3.23
N PRO A 224 14.57 -5.08 3.62
CA PRO A 224 15.59 -5.79 2.86
C PRO A 224 15.63 -7.29 3.16
N THR A 225 14.99 -7.78 4.22
CA THR A 225 15.18 -9.15 4.73
C THR A 225 14.14 -10.12 4.18
N PRO A 226 14.51 -11.15 3.37
CA PRO A 226 13.55 -12.09 2.78
C PRO A 226 12.65 -12.81 3.80
N SER A 227 13.15 -13.20 4.96
CA SER A 227 12.36 -13.87 5.99
C SER A 227 11.26 -12.96 6.57
N ARG A 228 11.52 -11.65 6.70
CA ARG A 228 10.51 -10.68 7.12
C ARG A 228 9.49 -10.41 6.02
N LEU A 229 9.93 -10.33 4.78
CA LEU A 229 9.02 -10.24 3.62
C LEU A 229 8.11 -11.48 3.57
N ALA A 230 8.67 -12.67 3.79
CA ALA A 230 7.90 -13.92 3.85
C ALA A 230 6.88 -13.93 4.97
N SER A 231 7.22 -13.43 6.16
CA SER A 231 6.29 -13.35 7.29
C SER A 231 5.06 -12.46 6.98
N LEU A 232 5.18 -11.52 6.06
CA LEU A 232 4.08 -10.68 5.60
C LEU A 232 3.36 -11.29 4.38
N ALA A 233 4.10 -11.75 3.38
CA ALA A 233 3.56 -12.17 2.10
C ALA A 233 3.00 -13.60 2.09
N LEU A 234 3.55 -14.52 2.91
CA LEU A 234 3.08 -15.91 3.04
C LEU A 234 2.03 -16.06 4.15
N GLY A 235 1.06 -15.18 4.18
CA GLY A 235 0.02 -15.20 5.19
C GLY A 235 -1.24 -15.97 4.77
N THR A 236 -2.30 -15.73 5.53
CA THR A 236 -3.61 -16.39 5.43
C THR A 236 -4.49 -15.86 4.30
N GLY A 237 -3.97 -15.03 3.39
CA GLY A 237 -4.74 -14.45 2.27
C GLY A 237 -5.44 -13.14 2.59
N ASP A 238 -5.08 -12.52 3.70
CA ASP A 238 -5.54 -11.19 4.13
C ASP A 238 -4.87 -10.04 3.35
N ILE A 239 -3.70 -10.30 2.75
CA ILE A 239 -2.97 -9.37 1.86
C ILE A 239 -2.88 -10.01 0.48
N ASP A 240 -3.32 -9.30 -0.56
CA ASP A 240 -3.29 -9.80 -1.94
C ASP A 240 -1.85 -9.91 -2.45
N THR A 241 -1.08 -8.83 -2.34
CA THR A 241 0.30 -8.77 -2.85
C THR A 241 1.14 -7.80 -2.02
N VAL A 242 2.41 -8.16 -1.84
CA VAL A 242 3.43 -7.27 -1.28
C VAL A 242 4.30 -6.73 -2.42
N TYR A 243 4.55 -5.43 -2.42
CA TYR A 243 5.42 -4.75 -3.39
C TYR A 243 6.68 -4.25 -2.70
N HIS A 244 7.82 -4.63 -3.25
CA HIS A 244 9.09 -4.08 -2.79
C HIS A 244 9.44 -2.83 -3.59
N PHE A 245 9.91 -1.80 -2.92
CA PHE A 245 10.25 -0.52 -3.55
C PHE A 245 11.34 -0.62 -4.62
N ALA A 246 12.17 -1.68 -4.56
CA ALA A 246 13.33 -1.91 -5.42
C ALA A 246 13.60 -3.43 -5.53
N LEU A 247 12.65 -4.22 -6.10
CA LEU A 247 12.76 -5.68 -6.14
C LEU A 247 13.94 -6.19 -6.97
N PRO A 248 14.25 -5.67 -8.17
CA PRO A 248 15.44 -6.09 -8.93
C PRO A 248 16.74 -5.91 -8.14
N GLU A 249 16.88 -4.79 -7.45
CA GLU A 249 18.05 -4.47 -6.63
C GLU A 249 18.10 -5.39 -5.38
N LEU A 250 16.95 -5.73 -4.80
CA LEU A 250 16.86 -6.70 -3.71
C LEU A 250 17.30 -8.09 -4.17
N ILE A 251 16.81 -8.55 -5.33
CA ILE A 251 17.19 -9.86 -5.89
C ILE A 251 18.71 -9.94 -6.10
N HIS A 252 19.30 -8.88 -6.62
CA HIS A 252 20.75 -8.80 -6.81
C HIS A 252 21.49 -8.86 -5.48
N ALA A 253 21.13 -8.01 -4.52
CA ALA A 253 21.74 -7.92 -3.20
C ALA A 253 21.65 -9.24 -2.40
N VAL A 254 20.52 -9.94 -2.49
CA VAL A 254 20.32 -11.23 -1.82
C VAL A 254 21.22 -12.31 -2.44
N ARG A 255 21.38 -12.32 -3.77
CA ARG A 255 22.31 -13.24 -4.44
C ARG A 255 23.76 -12.99 -4.05
N GLU A 256 24.17 -11.73 -3.96
CA GLU A 256 25.53 -11.36 -3.51
C GLU A 256 25.80 -11.73 -2.04
N SER A 257 24.75 -11.89 -1.23
CA SER A 257 24.91 -12.27 0.18
C SER A 257 25.33 -13.73 0.40
N GLU A 258 25.32 -14.56 -0.66
CA GLU A 258 25.63 -16.00 -0.63
C GLU A 258 24.88 -16.78 0.47
N ASN A 259 23.71 -16.28 0.87
CA ASN A 259 22.87 -16.92 1.87
C ASN A 259 21.76 -17.73 1.17
N ASP A 260 21.98 -19.05 1.06
CA ASP A 260 21.08 -19.97 0.35
C ASP A 260 19.64 -19.94 0.88
N GLU A 261 19.46 -19.80 2.19
CA GLU A 261 18.12 -19.69 2.79
C GLU A 261 17.40 -18.42 2.35
N ALA A 262 18.08 -17.27 2.37
CA ALA A 262 17.55 -15.99 1.93
C ALA A 262 17.23 -16.01 0.42
N ILE A 263 18.10 -16.61 -0.40
CA ILE A 263 17.90 -16.77 -1.84
C ILE A 263 16.68 -17.66 -2.11
N SER A 264 16.59 -18.83 -1.46
CA SER A 264 15.48 -19.76 -1.61
C SER A 264 14.14 -19.11 -1.20
N MET A 265 14.12 -18.41 -0.07
CA MET A 265 12.94 -17.71 0.43
C MET A 265 12.49 -16.62 -0.56
N LEU A 266 13.39 -15.77 -1.04
CA LEU A 266 13.08 -14.72 -1.99
C LEU A 266 12.54 -15.30 -3.31
N ASN A 267 13.17 -16.35 -3.83
CA ASN A 267 12.71 -17.05 -5.03
C ASN A 267 11.29 -17.60 -4.86
N THR A 268 10.97 -18.17 -3.69
CA THR A 268 9.62 -18.66 -3.38
C THR A 268 8.58 -17.53 -3.42
N LEU A 269 8.90 -16.36 -2.85
CA LEU A 269 8.00 -15.21 -2.85
C LEU A 269 7.75 -14.66 -4.26
N VAL A 270 8.81 -14.54 -5.06
CA VAL A 270 8.72 -13.98 -6.43
C VAL A 270 8.03 -14.98 -7.37
N SER A 271 8.45 -16.25 -7.36
CA SER A 271 7.86 -17.30 -8.20
C SER A 271 6.39 -17.57 -7.83
N GLY A 272 6.06 -17.48 -6.55
CA GLY A 272 4.70 -17.59 -6.04
C GLY A 272 3.83 -16.35 -6.28
N LYS A 273 4.37 -15.31 -6.95
CA LYS A 273 3.67 -14.03 -7.24
C LYS A 273 3.15 -13.31 -5.99
N ARG A 274 3.79 -13.55 -4.84
CA ARG A 274 3.44 -12.93 -3.56
C ARG A 274 4.24 -11.65 -3.29
N LEU A 275 5.38 -11.49 -3.99
CA LEU A 275 6.24 -10.32 -3.93
C LEU A 275 6.51 -9.81 -5.35
N ARG A 276 6.25 -8.53 -5.59
CA ARG A 276 6.42 -7.85 -6.88
C ARG A 276 7.20 -6.55 -6.71
N ASP A 277 7.61 -5.94 -7.81
CA ASP A 277 8.24 -4.61 -7.81
C ASP A 277 7.17 -3.51 -7.70
N ILE A 278 7.53 -2.36 -7.15
CA ILE A 278 6.64 -1.20 -7.07
C ILE A 278 6.06 -0.81 -8.45
N SER A 279 6.78 -1.04 -9.53
CA SER A 279 6.33 -0.74 -10.88
C SER A 279 5.19 -1.67 -11.37
N ASP A 280 4.98 -2.82 -10.74
CA ASP A 280 3.86 -3.71 -11.06
C ASP A 280 2.54 -3.24 -10.43
N LEU A 281 2.61 -2.48 -9.33
CA LEU A 281 1.44 -2.06 -8.56
C LEU A 281 0.38 -1.32 -9.39
N PRO A 282 0.71 -0.33 -10.27
CA PRO A 282 -0.31 0.35 -11.08
C PRO A 282 -0.99 -0.57 -12.10
N LEU A 283 -0.28 -1.59 -12.60
CA LEU A 283 -0.83 -2.58 -13.53
C LEU A 283 -1.78 -3.54 -12.81
N ASP A 284 -1.40 -4.01 -11.62
CA ASP A 284 -2.23 -4.89 -10.81
C ASP A 284 -3.53 -4.21 -10.34
N LEU A 285 -3.49 -2.89 -10.09
CA LEU A 285 -4.67 -2.08 -9.79
C LEU A 285 -5.63 -1.93 -10.98
N ALA A 286 -5.15 -2.15 -12.19
CA ALA A 286 -5.95 -2.05 -13.41
C ALA A 286 -6.72 -3.35 -13.76
N VAL A 287 -6.52 -4.42 -13.01
CA VAL A 287 -7.21 -5.72 -13.20
C VAL A 287 -8.62 -5.75 -12.59
#